data_e0c518f27efd67dcc022f2312ccad15c
#
_entry.id   e0c518f27efd67dcc022f2312ccad15c
#
_cell.length_a   1.000
_cell.length_b   1.000
_cell.length_c   1.000
_cell.angle_alpha   90.00
_cell.angle_beta   90.00
_cell.angle_gamma   90.00
#
_symmetry.space_group_name_H-M   'P 1'
#
loop_
_entity.id
_entity.type
_entity.pdbx_description
1 polymer ?
#
loop_
_entity_poly.entity_id
_entity_poly.type
_entity_poly.pdbx_seq_one_letter_code
_entity_poly.pdbx_strand_id
1 'polypeptide(L)'
;MTESVSDLMLVEGRVRGTYYTCLNDILPYDDFLFTKRTRRPPEDPLNSLIIFGNTVMYRRVAKEIYKSRLDIRVGFLHAANRRYESLNLDISEIFRPVIVEKVIFSLINKHMIAENLHFDTLEDGAAFYHRGYSVLG
;
A
#
# COMPACT_ATOMS: atom_id res chain seq x y z
N MET A 1 13.21 23.04 -10.71
CA MET A 1 14.21 21.95 -10.44
C MET A 1 14.14 21.59 -8.97
N THR A 2 14.03 20.33 -8.63
CA THR A 2 14.08 19.87 -7.23
C THR A 2 15.51 19.97 -6.74
N GLU A 3 15.77 20.84 -5.76
CA GLU A 3 17.14 21.12 -5.27
C GLU A 3 17.49 20.26 -4.05
N SER A 4 16.51 19.56 -3.46
CA SER A 4 16.74 18.76 -2.27
C SER A 4 15.90 17.48 -2.24
N VAL A 5 16.28 16.52 -1.38
CA VAL A 5 15.50 15.30 -1.10
C VAL A 5 14.12 15.67 -0.55
N SER A 6 14.01 16.72 0.24
CA SER A 6 12.73 17.21 0.78
C SER A 6 11.78 17.67 -0.32
N ASP A 7 12.30 18.37 -1.33
CA ASP A 7 11.47 18.81 -2.47
C ASP A 7 10.99 17.62 -3.29
N LEU A 8 11.84 16.62 -3.48
CA LEU A 8 11.44 15.39 -4.18
C LEU A 8 10.33 14.64 -3.42
N MET A 9 10.42 14.55 -2.11
CA MET A 9 9.37 13.94 -1.28
C MET A 9 8.05 14.71 -1.34
N LEU A 10 8.10 16.05 -1.41
CA LEU A 10 6.90 16.87 -1.60
C LEU A 10 6.24 16.63 -2.95
N VAL A 11 7.04 16.53 -4.02
CA VAL A 11 6.55 16.21 -5.36
C VAL A 11 5.92 14.83 -5.39
N GLU A 12 6.59 13.82 -4.81
CA GLU A 12 6.06 12.46 -4.68
C GLU A 12 4.71 12.46 -3.95
N GLY A 13 4.62 13.16 -2.82
CA GLY A 13 3.37 13.26 -2.05
C GLY A 13 2.23 13.89 -2.84
N ARG A 14 2.50 14.94 -3.63
CA ARG A 14 1.50 15.59 -4.51
C ARG A 14 1.05 14.66 -5.63
N VAL A 15 1.98 14.02 -6.33
CA VAL A 15 1.67 13.06 -7.40
C VAL A 15 0.81 11.91 -6.85
N ARG A 16 1.18 11.38 -5.70
CA ARG A 16 0.41 10.32 -5.03
C ARG A 16 -1.00 10.80 -4.63
N GLY A 17 -1.12 12.02 -4.10
CA GLY A 17 -2.42 12.61 -3.79
C GLY A 17 -3.32 12.70 -5.02
N THR A 18 -2.80 13.22 -6.13
CA THR A 18 -3.52 13.28 -7.40
C THR A 18 -3.88 11.90 -7.92
N TYR A 19 -2.97 10.93 -7.84
CA TYR A 19 -3.23 9.56 -8.24
C TYR A 19 -4.41 8.95 -7.46
N TYR A 20 -4.47 9.16 -6.15
CA TYR A 20 -5.58 8.65 -5.34
C TYR A 20 -6.93 9.27 -5.69
N THR A 21 -6.99 10.49 -6.21
CA THR A 21 -8.27 11.08 -6.67
C THR A 21 -8.85 10.37 -7.90
N CYS A 22 -8.02 9.68 -8.68
CA CYS A 22 -8.44 8.94 -9.88
C CYS A 22 -8.89 7.50 -9.59
N LEU A 23 -8.79 7.02 -8.34
CA LEU A 23 -9.10 5.62 -8.03
C LEU A 23 -10.55 5.24 -8.30
N ASN A 24 -11.49 6.13 -8.03
CA ASN A 24 -12.90 5.89 -8.26
C ASN A 24 -13.26 5.83 -9.75
N ASP A 25 -12.45 6.46 -10.62
CA ASP A 25 -12.60 6.36 -12.07
C ASP A 25 -12.11 4.98 -12.59
N ILE A 26 -11.11 4.41 -11.90
CA ILE A 26 -10.54 3.10 -12.23
C ILE A 26 -11.40 1.96 -11.67
N LEU A 27 -11.99 2.20 -10.50
CA LEU A 27 -12.83 1.26 -9.75
C LEU A 27 -14.21 1.87 -9.52
N PRO A 28 -15.11 1.86 -10.54
CA PRO A 28 -16.43 2.47 -10.43
C PRO A 28 -17.43 1.56 -9.68
N TYR A 29 -17.02 1.00 -8.53
CA TYR A 29 -17.83 0.12 -7.71
C TYR A 29 -18.05 0.74 -6.33
N ASP A 30 -19.31 0.86 -5.92
CA ASP A 30 -19.70 1.48 -4.64
C ASP A 30 -19.09 0.76 -3.44
N ASP A 31 -18.93 -0.56 -3.49
CA ASP A 31 -18.31 -1.38 -2.44
C ASP A 31 -16.84 -1.03 -2.18
N PHE A 32 -16.16 -0.43 -3.15
CA PHE A 32 -14.75 -0.07 -3.09
C PHE A 32 -14.52 1.43 -3.24
N LEU A 33 -15.50 2.24 -2.91
CA LEU A 33 -15.39 3.69 -2.98
C LEU A 33 -14.23 4.20 -2.13
N PHE A 34 -13.35 4.95 -2.75
CA PHE A 34 -12.20 5.57 -2.10
C PHE A 34 -12.49 7.04 -1.79
N THR A 35 -12.41 7.43 -0.54
CA THR A 35 -12.60 8.82 -0.10
C THR A 35 -11.28 9.52 0.20
N LYS A 36 -10.45 8.87 1.01
CA LYS A 36 -9.12 9.37 1.40
C LYS A 36 -8.21 8.21 1.80
N ARG A 37 -6.91 8.45 1.79
CA ARG A 37 -5.95 7.45 2.26
C ARG A 37 -5.93 7.38 3.79
N THR A 38 -6.42 6.28 4.35
CA THR A 38 -6.39 5.97 5.78
C THR A 38 -5.51 4.75 6.05
N ARG A 39 -4.91 4.68 7.24
CA ARG A 39 -3.93 3.62 7.52
C ARG A 39 -4.17 2.86 8.81
N ARG A 40 -4.58 3.52 9.87
CA ARG A 40 -4.74 2.90 11.19
C ARG A 40 -5.84 3.61 11.97
N PRO A 41 -7.01 3.04 11.97
CA PRO A 41 -7.47 1.91 11.17
C PRO A 41 -7.70 2.28 9.69
N PRO A 42 -7.78 1.32 8.75
CA PRO A 42 -8.31 1.57 7.42
C PRO A 42 -9.83 1.79 7.51
N GLU A 43 -10.32 2.89 6.93
CA GLU A 43 -11.74 3.27 7.03
C GLU A 43 -12.62 2.59 5.97
N ASP A 44 -12.02 2.07 4.91
CA ASP A 44 -12.72 1.43 3.80
C ASP A 44 -12.01 0.16 3.29
N PRO A 45 -12.71 -0.72 2.54
CA PRO A 45 -12.17 -1.96 2.00
C PRO A 45 -10.93 -1.76 1.13
N LEU A 46 -10.91 -0.71 0.27
CA LEU A 46 -9.78 -0.45 -0.61
C LEU A 46 -8.52 -0.07 0.17
N ASN A 47 -8.66 0.77 1.21
CA ASN A 47 -7.55 1.08 2.11
C ASN A 47 -7.00 -0.17 2.81
N SER A 48 -7.87 -1.08 3.22
CA SER A 48 -7.50 -2.35 3.83
C SER A 48 -6.68 -3.22 2.87
N LEU A 49 -7.11 -3.37 1.62
CA LEU A 49 -6.37 -4.09 0.58
C LEU A 49 -5.01 -3.47 0.28
N ILE A 50 -4.94 -2.14 0.17
CA ILE A 50 -3.68 -1.44 -0.06
C ILE A 50 -2.71 -1.65 1.10
N ILE A 51 -3.18 -1.62 2.34
CA ILE A 51 -2.34 -1.89 3.53
C ILE A 51 -1.82 -3.32 3.50
N PHE A 52 -2.69 -4.28 3.25
CA PHE A 52 -2.32 -5.69 3.16
C PHE A 52 -1.29 -5.93 2.04
N GLY A 53 -1.58 -5.47 0.82
CA GLY A 53 -0.68 -5.62 -0.32
C GLY A 53 0.68 -4.96 -0.10
N ASN A 54 0.70 -3.76 0.50
CA ASN A 54 1.95 -3.09 0.86
C ASN A 54 2.74 -3.87 1.92
N THR A 55 2.06 -4.46 2.90
CA THR A 55 2.73 -5.27 3.92
C THR A 55 3.40 -6.50 3.31
N VAL A 56 2.71 -7.17 2.38
CA VAL A 56 3.28 -8.31 1.64
C VAL A 56 4.49 -7.85 0.81
N MET A 57 4.37 -6.71 0.11
CA MET A 57 5.46 -6.14 -0.68
C MET A 57 6.68 -5.81 0.19
N TYR A 58 6.50 -5.14 1.32
CA TYR A 58 7.60 -4.82 2.24
C TYR A 58 8.32 -6.06 2.76
N ARG A 59 7.58 -7.09 3.12
CA ARG A 59 8.18 -8.37 3.55
C ARG A 59 8.98 -9.02 2.42
N ARG A 60 8.46 -8.97 1.19
CA ARG A 60 9.14 -9.54 0.02
C ARG A 60 10.43 -8.79 -0.30
N VAL A 61 10.38 -7.46 -0.34
CA VAL A 61 11.56 -6.61 -0.60
C VAL A 61 12.60 -6.79 0.51
N ALA A 62 12.20 -6.76 1.78
CA ALA A 62 13.11 -7.01 2.90
C ALA A 62 13.83 -8.35 2.75
N LYS A 63 13.11 -9.42 2.40
CA LYS A 63 13.70 -10.74 2.18
C LYS A 63 14.77 -10.73 1.09
N GLU A 64 14.56 -10.00 -0.01
CA GLU A 64 15.54 -9.91 -1.09
C GLU A 64 16.74 -9.02 -0.70
N ILE A 65 16.53 -7.93 0.05
CA ILE A 65 17.62 -7.11 0.60
C ILE A 65 18.51 -7.95 1.52
N TYR A 66 17.94 -8.75 2.42
CA TYR A 66 18.70 -9.61 3.33
C TYR A 66 19.53 -10.69 2.62
N LYS A 67 19.18 -11.08 1.40
CA LYS A 67 19.98 -11.98 0.57
C LYS A 67 21.11 -11.28 -0.17
N SER A 68 21.08 -9.96 -0.22
CA SER A 68 22.07 -9.12 -0.87
C SER A 68 23.14 -8.66 0.13
N ARG A 69 24.08 -7.83 -0.34
CA ARG A 69 25.08 -7.16 0.51
C ARG A 69 24.61 -5.76 0.95
N LEU A 70 23.35 -5.39 0.65
CA LEU A 70 22.82 -4.07 0.99
C LEU A 70 22.36 -4.03 2.44
N ASP A 71 22.54 -2.87 3.08
CA ASP A 71 22.00 -2.62 4.41
C ASP A 71 20.60 -2.04 4.29
N ILE A 72 19.60 -2.75 4.82
CA ILE A 72 18.19 -2.34 4.78
C ILE A 72 17.92 -0.98 5.42
N ARG A 73 18.82 -0.52 6.30
CA ARG A 73 18.73 0.75 7.01
C ARG A 73 19.23 1.94 6.20
N VAL A 74 19.98 1.68 5.13
CA VAL A 74 20.65 2.73 4.33
C VAL A 74 19.86 2.99 3.05
N GLY A 75 18.78 3.77 3.17
CA GLY A 75 18.03 4.31 2.05
C GLY A 75 18.56 5.69 1.61
N PHE A 76 17.99 6.24 0.58
CA PHE A 76 18.35 7.56 0.05
C PHE A 76 17.20 8.58 0.15
N LEU A 77 15.97 8.22 -0.22
CA LEU A 77 14.83 9.12 -0.17
C LEU A 77 14.21 9.18 1.24
N HIS A 78 14.01 8.04 1.88
CA HIS A 78 13.40 7.93 3.21
C HIS A 78 14.41 7.95 4.37
N ALA A 79 15.68 8.11 4.09
CA ALA A 79 16.75 8.17 5.10
C ALA A 79 16.53 9.29 6.15
N ALA A 80 15.98 10.43 5.73
CA ALA A 80 15.72 11.57 6.61
C ALA A 80 14.65 11.30 7.68
N ASN A 81 13.81 10.29 7.52
CA ASN A 81 12.68 10.00 8.41
C ASN A 81 13.01 9.05 9.58
N ARG A 82 14.28 8.76 9.85
CA ARG A 82 14.76 7.86 10.93
C ARG A 82 14.03 6.50 10.98
N ARG A 83 13.61 5.98 9.82
CA ARG A 83 12.97 4.67 9.75
C ARG A 83 14.03 3.58 9.69
N TYR A 84 13.87 2.54 10.49
CA TYR A 84 14.83 1.43 10.57
C TYR A 84 15.06 0.70 9.25
N GLU A 85 14.10 0.74 8.32
CA GLU A 85 14.15 0.04 7.04
C GLU A 85 13.96 1.01 5.87
N SER A 86 14.76 2.08 5.83
CA SER A 86 14.59 3.14 4.83
C SER A 86 14.81 2.66 3.39
N LEU A 87 15.76 1.75 3.16
CA LEU A 87 15.99 1.16 1.83
C LEU A 87 14.82 0.29 1.39
N ASN A 88 14.22 -0.46 2.30
CA ASN A 88 13.02 -1.25 2.02
C ASN A 88 11.87 -0.37 1.52
N LEU A 89 11.68 0.79 2.15
CA LEU A 89 10.68 1.76 1.72
C LEU A 89 10.99 2.31 0.33
N ASP A 90 12.21 2.75 0.10
CA ASP A 90 12.65 3.33 -1.18
C ASP A 90 12.41 2.37 -2.34
N ILE A 91 12.76 1.10 -2.17
CA ILE A 91 12.55 0.07 -3.20
C ILE A 91 11.06 -0.28 -3.34
N SER A 92 10.36 -0.51 -2.23
CA SER A 92 8.97 -0.93 -2.25
C SER A 92 8.06 0.10 -2.91
N GLU A 93 8.33 1.39 -2.71
CA GLU A 93 7.52 2.47 -3.28
C GLU A 93 7.52 2.50 -4.81
N ILE A 94 8.62 2.07 -5.44
CA ILE A 94 8.73 1.95 -6.90
C ILE A 94 7.78 0.87 -7.42
N PHE A 95 7.64 -0.23 -6.70
CA PHE A 95 6.87 -1.40 -7.16
C PHE A 95 5.40 -1.38 -6.74
N ARG A 96 5.01 -0.55 -5.77
CA ARG A 96 3.64 -0.51 -5.25
C ARG A 96 2.59 -0.27 -6.34
N PRO A 97 2.66 0.77 -7.17
CA PRO A 97 1.64 1.01 -8.18
C PRO A 97 1.64 -0.08 -9.26
N VAL A 98 2.82 -0.60 -9.62
CA VAL A 98 2.96 -1.56 -10.71
C VAL A 98 2.55 -2.98 -10.31
N ILE A 99 2.78 -3.37 -9.07
CA ILE A 99 2.50 -4.73 -8.60
C ILE A 99 1.28 -4.73 -7.68
N VAL A 100 1.33 -4.03 -6.54
CA VAL A 100 0.29 -4.12 -5.51
C VAL A 100 -1.03 -3.58 -6.02
N GLU A 101 -1.05 -2.34 -6.48
CA GLU A 101 -2.30 -1.68 -6.88
C GLU A 101 -2.87 -2.31 -8.16
N LYS A 102 -2.03 -2.66 -9.12
CA LYS A 102 -2.46 -3.38 -10.33
C LYS A 102 -3.12 -4.72 -10.01
N VAL A 103 -2.58 -5.47 -9.06
CA VAL A 103 -3.18 -6.75 -8.63
C VAL A 103 -4.52 -6.48 -7.94
N ILE A 104 -4.59 -5.53 -7.02
CA ILE A 104 -5.83 -5.15 -6.32
C ILE A 104 -6.92 -4.79 -7.33
N PHE A 105 -6.63 -3.89 -8.27
CA PHE A 105 -7.59 -3.47 -9.30
C PHE A 105 -8.02 -4.62 -10.19
N SER A 106 -7.09 -5.50 -10.54
CA SER A 106 -7.43 -6.70 -11.32
C SER A 106 -8.37 -7.64 -10.57
N LEU A 107 -8.15 -7.84 -9.27
CA LEU A 107 -9.00 -8.70 -8.44
C LEU A 107 -10.41 -8.13 -8.26
N ILE A 108 -10.51 -6.81 -8.05
CA ILE A 108 -11.80 -6.12 -7.92
C ILE A 108 -12.55 -6.14 -9.25
N ASN A 109 -11.90 -5.75 -10.35
CA ASN A 109 -12.53 -5.71 -11.67
C ASN A 109 -12.95 -7.10 -12.20
N LYS A 110 -12.31 -8.16 -11.74
CA LYS A 110 -12.70 -9.55 -12.04
C LYS A 110 -13.71 -10.11 -11.05
N HIS A 111 -14.21 -9.30 -10.13
CA HIS A 111 -15.13 -9.74 -9.06
C HIS A 111 -14.61 -10.92 -8.23
N MET A 112 -13.28 -11.02 -8.09
CA MET A 112 -12.64 -12.05 -7.26
C MET A 112 -12.63 -11.70 -5.79
N ILE A 113 -12.83 -10.42 -5.47
CA ILE A 113 -12.97 -9.88 -4.12
C ILE A 113 -14.31 -9.15 -4.05
N ALA A 114 -15.10 -9.44 -3.01
CA ALA A 114 -16.35 -8.78 -2.72
C ALA A 114 -16.35 -8.34 -1.24
N GLU A 115 -16.92 -7.17 -0.96
CA GLU A 115 -16.93 -6.58 0.39
C GLU A 115 -17.57 -7.53 1.41
N ASN A 116 -18.75 -8.03 1.12
CA ASN A 116 -19.54 -8.89 2.00
C ASN A 116 -18.94 -10.28 2.28
N LEU A 117 -17.95 -10.71 1.50
CA LEU A 117 -17.32 -12.03 1.63
C LEU A 117 -15.91 -12.00 2.23
N HIS A 118 -15.22 -10.88 2.10
CA HIS A 118 -13.78 -10.80 2.37
C HIS A 118 -13.40 -9.74 3.39
N PHE A 119 -14.37 -8.96 3.88
CA PHE A 119 -14.12 -7.91 4.85
C PHE A 119 -15.04 -8.05 6.06
N ASP A 120 -14.47 -7.79 7.23
CA ASP A 120 -15.23 -7.59 8.45
C ASP A 120 -15.21 -6.10 8.79
N THR A 121 -16.37 -5.56 9.11
CA THR A 121 -16.48 -4.21 9.64
C THR A 121 -16.17 -4.25 11.13
N LEU A 122 -15.07 -3.63 11.52
CA LEU A 122 -14.71 -3.40 12.91
C LEU A 122 -15.33 -2.07 13.39
N GLU A 123 -15.48 -1.90 14.72
CA GLU A 123 -16.02 -0.65 15.29
C GLU A 123 -15.26 0.59 14.81
N ASP A 124 -13.98 0.45 14.49
CA ASP A 124 -13.07 1.53 14.08
C ASP A 124 -12.61 1.45 12.60
N GLY A 125 -13.20 0.60 11.75
CA GLY A 125 -12.79 0.50 10.35
C GLY A 125 -13.08 -0.82 9.66
N ALA A 126 -12.50 -1.01 8.45
CA ALA A 126 -12.64 -2.23 7.66
C ALA A 126 -11.37 -3.09 7.76
N ALA A 127 -11.53 -4.36 8.08
CA ALA A 127 -10.44 -5.33 8.08
C ALA A 127 -10.62 -6.34 6.93
N PHE A 128 -9.55 -6.54 6.15
CA PHE A 128 -9.55 -7.58 5.13
C PHE A 128 -9.40 -8.95 5.79
N TYR A 129 -10.38 -9.81 5.56
CA TYR A 129 -10.43 -11.17 6.06
C TYR A 129 -10.47 -12.16 4.89
N HIS A 130 -9.52 -13.07 4.87
CA HIS A 130 -9.56 -14.18 3.91
C HIS A 130 -10.15 -15.41 4.60
N ARG A 131 -11.37 -15.78 4.28
CA ARG A 131 -11.98 -17.04 4.72
C ARG A 131 -11.16 -18.22 4.20
N GLY A 132 -10.22 -18.71 4.98
CA GLY A 132 -9.40 -19.86 4.61
C GLY A 132 -8.06 -19.96 5.33
N TYR A 133 -7.58 -18.88 5.91
CA TYR A 133 -6.40 -18.91 6.76
C TYR A 133 -6.68 -18.13 8.04
N SER A 134 -7.20 -18.82 9.05
CA SER A 134 -7.02 -18.36 10.42
C SER A 134 -5.52 -18.48 10.73
N VAL A 135 -4.77 -17.44 10.51
CA VAL A 135 -3.45 -17.34 11.13
C VAL A 135 -3.68 -16.90 12.56
N LEU A 136 -4.11 -17.87 13.36
CA LEU A 136 -3.89 -17.85 14.80
C LEU A 136 -2.42 -18.21 15.00
N GLY A 137 -1.63 -17.26 15.48
CA GLY A 137 -0.24 -17.41 15.85
C GLY A 137 0.39 -16.07 16.06
#